data_d624ec3a14e75e42607b85dad8a3d36c
#
_entry.id   d624ec3a14e75e42607b85dad8a3d36c
#
_cell.length_a   1.000
_cell.length_b   1.000
_cell.length_c   1.000
_cell.angle_alpha   90.00
_cell.angle_beta   90.00
_cell.angle_gamma   90.00
#
_symmetry.space_group_name_H-M   'P 1'
#
loop_
_entity.id
_entity.type
_entity.pdbx_description
1 polymer ?
#
loop_
_entity_poly.entity_id
_entity_poly.type
_entity_poly.pdbx_seq_one_letter_code
_entity_poly.pdbx_strand_id
1 'polypeptide(L)'
;MKKNGFNSPWKWIPSLYIAEGIPYCAVNTLPVLFYCELGISIPEITAWTGLLSLPWMIRPFWSPFVDIFSTKRRWTLAMQLLMTMCMLAVALCLPTSFFFASTLSVFACMAFFSATHDIAADGFYMLALSEKQQADFVGIRSTFYKVATVLGQGGLTLLAGWLESRGMQPAGSWAIVFYCLTAVFFCIWLWHTQALPKLSDDHPTGASTPTGIVRDFCMTFVTFFKKKHIAAALAFMLLFRLPEAMCTKMVAIFMKSPLDEGGLGLSLTEIGFANGTVGVIALLAGGVLGGIAIGHGGLRRWIWPMAASLALPCVVYCLLAIWPQSGFSLICVAVGFEQFGYGFGLTALMMYMIYFARGESETSHYAFCIAFSMAGIMIPGMAAGWIFEKIADFGISGFSDGNVFEPYFWFVMVCCLTTFVACWIAGPSIKEITKQQQ
;
A
#
# COMPACT_ATOMS: atom_id res chain seq x y z
N MET A 1 -10.98 0.21 41.64
CA MET A 1 -10.26 0.77 40.47
C MET A 1 -11.07 1.93 39.91
N LYS A 2 -10.59 3.17 40.04
CA LYS A 2 -11.23 4.36 39.46
C LYS A 2 -11.12 4.28 37.97
N LYS A 3 -12.26 4.16 37.27
CA LYS A 3 -12.35 4.31 35.80
C LYS A 3 -12.01 5.76 35.45
N ASN A 4 -10.75 6.07 35.20
CA ASN A 4 -10.39 7.34 34.60
C ASN A 4 -11.00 7.40 33.18
N GLY A 5 -11.92 8.33 32.96
CA GLY A 5 -12.64 8.49 31.69
C GLY A 5 -11.77 8.80 30.43
N PHE A 6 -10.46 8.82 30.59
CA PHE A 6 -9.46 8.97 29.50
C PHE A 6 -9.05 7.64 28.83
N ASN A 7 -9.39 6.47 29.39
CA ASN A 7 -8.89 5.16 28.90
C ASN A 7 -9.83 4.46 27.91
N SER A 8 -10.79 5.14 27.28
CA SER A 8 -11.62 4.50 26.27
C SER A 8 -10.84 4.28 24.97
N PRO A 9 -10.76 3.05 24.44
CA PRO A 9 -10.10 2.75 23.17
C PRO A 9 -10.62 3.59 21.99
N TRP A 10 -11.88 3.98 22.00
CA TRP A 10 -12.50 4.86 21.00
C TRP A 10 -11.84 6.23 20.87
N LYS A 11 -11.14 6.71 21.89
CA LYS A 11 -10.48 8.03 21.85
C LYS A 11 -9.19 8.05 21.05
N TRP A 12 -8.55 6.90 20.88
CA TRP A 12 -7.24 6.86 20.26
C TRP A 12 -7.13 5.88 19.06
N ILE A 13 -7.88 4.76 19.05
CA ILE A 13 -7.81 3.78 17.97
C ILE A 13 -8.17 4.41 16.60
N PRO A 14 -9.29 5.11 16.43
CA PRO A 14 -9.66 5.71 15.16
C PRO A 14 -8.57 6.63 14.60
N SER A 15 -8.11 7.58 15.42
CA SER A 15 -7.10 8.54 14.99
C SER A 15 -5.71 7.92 14.80
N LEU A 16 -5.37 6.87 15.56
CA LEU A 16 -4.09 6.16 15.41
C LEU A 16 -3.99 5.48 14.05
N TYR A 17 -5.06 4.80 13.61
CA TYR A 17 -5.07 4.12 12.30
C TYR A 17 -5.29 5.07 11.11
N ILE A 18 -5.89 6.25 11.34
CA ILE A 18 -5.82 7.35 10.37
C ILE A 18 -4.36 7.83 10.22
N ALA A 19 -3.65 8.00 11.33
CA ALA A 19 -2.24 8.40 11.32
C ALA A 19 -1.30 7.34 10.72
N GLU A 20 -1.71 6.09 10.64
CA GLU A 20 -0.99 5.02 9.93
C GLU A 20 -1.23 5.07 8.42
N GLY A 21 -2.48 5.27 7.98
CA GLY A 21 -2.85 5.20 6.57
C GLY A 21 -2.48 6.45 5.75
N ILE A 22 -2.54 7.65 6.33
CA ILE A 22 -2.24 8.91 5.61
C ILE A 22 -0.79 8.95 5.08
N PRO A 23 0.27 8.69 5.88
CA PRO A 23 1.64 8.74 5.38
C PRO A 23 1.92 7.69 4.32
N TYR A 24 1.32 6.51 4.41
CA TYR A 24 1.42 5.48 3.39
C TYR A 24 0.93 6.00 2.03
N CYS A 25 -0.23 6.65 1.98
CA CYS A 25 -0.75 7.26 0.77
C CYS A 25 0.11 8.43 0.29
N ALA A 26 0.57 9.29 1.21
CA ALA A 26 1.43 10.42 0.90
C ALA A 26 2.76 10.02 0.26
N VAL A 27 3.30 8.84 0.61
CA VAL A 27 4.56 8.33 0.06
C VAL A 27 4.36 7.51 -1.21
N ASN A 28 3.33 6.67 -1.28
CA ASN A 28 3.20 5.67 -2.35
C ASN A 28 2.30 6.11 -3.51
N THR A 29 1.34 6.99 -3.27
CA THR A 29 0.33 7.37 -4.27
C THR A 29 0.51 8.78 -4.80
N LEU A 30 0.58 9.78 -3.91
CA LEU A 30 0.62 11.19 -4.33
C LEU A 30 1.86 11.53 -5.17
N PRO A 31 3.09 11.03 -4.87
CA PRO A 31 4.27 11.37 -5.64
C PRO A 31 4.17 10.96 -7.12
N VAL A 32 3.48 9.86 -7.43
CA VAL A 32 3.29 9.44 -8.83
C VAL A 32 2.54 10.51 -9.62
N LEU A 33 1.48 11.07 -9.02
CA LEU A 33 0.65 12.08 -9.68
C LEU A 33 1.38 13.42 -9.85
N PHE A 34 1.92 13.96 -8.78
CA PHE A 34 2.52 15.30 -8.89
C PHE A 34 3.87 15.30 -9.62
N TYR A 35 4.67 14.23 -9.56
CA TYR A 35 5.87 14.13 -10.39
C TYR A 35 5.53 14.04 -11.87
N CYS A 36 4.44 13.34 -12.24
CA CYS A 36 3.93 13.33 -13.60
C CYS A 36 3.54 14.75 -14.06
N GLU A 37 2.83 15.51 -13.23
CA GLU A 37 2.44 16.90 -13.53
C GLU A 37 3.64 17.86 -13.60
N LEU A 38 4.69 17.60 -12.84
CA LEU A 38 5.90 18.40 -12.83
C LEU A 38 6.91 17.97 -13.90
N GLY A 39 6.52 17.05 -14.80
CA GLY A 39 7.30 16.69 -15.99
C GLY A 39 8.49 15.75 -15.74
N ILE A 40 8.47 15.00 -14.64
CA ILE A 40 9.47 13.95 -14.39
C ILE A 40 9.19 12.77 -15.30
N SER A 41 10.25 12.12 -15.82
CA SER A 41 10.13 10.99 -16.73
C SER A 41 9.45 9.77 -16.08
N ILE A 42 8.66 9.02 -16.88
CA ILE A 42 7.91 7.86 -16.38
C ILE A 42 8.81 6.81 -15.70
N PRO A 43 10.00 6.45 -16.26
CA PRO A 43 10.90 5.52 -15.59
C PRO A 43 11.41 6.03 -14.25
N GLU A 44 11.76 7.31 -14.12
CA GLU A 44 12.20 7.89 -12.88
C GLU A 44 11.06 7.86 -11.83
N ILE A 45 9.85 8.24 -12.22
CA ILE A 45 8.68 8.17 -11.34
C ILE A 45 8.49 6.75 -10.83
N THR A 46 8.41 5.77 -11.71
CA THR A 46 8.10 4.38 -11.32
C THR A 46 9.22 3.76 -10.49
N ALA A 47 10.49 3.96 -10.88
CA ALA A 47 11.65 3.43 -10.17
C ALA A 47 11.75 4.00 -8.75
N TRP A 48 11.79 5.32 -8.63
CA TRP A 48 12.00 5.98 -7.35
C TRP A 48 10.80 5.88 -6.40
N THR A 49 9.57 6.07 -6.91
CA THR A 49 8.38 5.91 -6.05
C THR A 49 8.13 4.45 -5.68
N GLY A 50 8.55 3.49 -6.51
CA GLY A 50 8.53 2.07 -6.16
C GLY A 50 9.50 1.76 -5.00
N LEU A 51 10.72 2.33 -5.05
CA LEU A 51 11.74 2.15 -4.02
C LEU A 51 11.30 2.71 -2.65
N LEU A 52 10.43 3.72 -2.63
CA LEU A 52 9.88 4.26 -1.37
C LEU A 52 9.11 3.23 -0.55
N SER A 53 8.67 2.12 -1.15
CA SER A 53 8.00 1.02 -0.44
C SER A 53 8.97 0.11 0.34
N LEU A 54 10.30 0.25 0.12
CA LEU A 54 11.34 -0.57 0.74
C LEU A 54 11.25 -0.62 2.27
N PRO A 55 11.04 0.50 3.01
CA PRO A 55 10.97 0.45 4.46
C PRO A 55 9.89 -0.50 4.99
N TRP A 56 8.70 -0.52 4.40
CA TRP A 56 7.65 -1.45 4.83
C TRP A 56 8.00 -2.92 4.54
N MET A 57 8.74 -3.17 3.46
CA MET A 57 9.23 -4.51 3.13
C MET A 57 10.24 -5.02 4.14
N ILE A 58 11.23 -4.18 4.51
CA ILE A 58 12.33 -4.58 5.38
C ILE A 58 12.08 -4.32 6.88
N ARG A 59 10.89 -3.80 7.27
CA ARG A 59 10.56 -3.49 8.66
C ARG A 59 10.78 -4.64 9.67
N PRO A 60 10.65 -5.95 9.32
CA PRO A 60 10.96 -7.02 10.27
C PRO A 60 12.40 -6.98 10.78
N PHE A 61 13.34 -6.44 9.99
CA PHE A 61 14.76 -6.38 10.36
C PHE A 61 15.07 -5.38 11.48
N TRP A 62 14.26 -4.31 11.66
CA TRP A 62 14.48 -3.36 12.73
C TRP A 62 13.36 -3.33 13.78
N SER A 63 12.30 -4.07 13.60
CA SER A 63 11.21 -4.12 14.59
C SER A 63 11.71 -4.49 16.01
N PRO A 64 12.69 -5.40 16.21
CA PRO A 64 13.23 -5.67 17.53
C PRO A 64 13.90 -4.45 18.20
N PHE A 65 14.49 -3.55 17.41
CA PHE A 65 15.11 -2.34 17.98
C PHE A 65 14.07 -1.37 18.57
N VAL A 66 12.86 -1.34 17.99
CA VAL A 66 11.75 -0.54 18.53
C VAL A 66 11.38 -1.01 19.94
N ASP A 67 11.48 -2.32 20.21
CA ASP A 67 11.19 -2.91 21.52
C ASP A 67 12.27 -2.64 22.57
N ILE A 68 13.53 -2.54 22.14
CA ILE A 68 14.69 -2.40 23.03
C ILE A 68 14.88 -0.95 23.49
N PHE A 69 14.79 0.01 22.55
CA PHE A 69 15.28 1.36 22.80
C PHE A 69 14.32 2.27 23.54
N SER A 70 13.00 2.07 23.38
CA SER A 70 12.02 2.97 24.03
C SER A 70 10.63 2.32 24.14
N THR A 71 9.73 3.02 24.82
CA THR A 71 8.33 2.59 24.94
C THR A 71 7.58 2.74 23.60
N LYS A 72 6.59 1.89 23.34
CA LYS A 72 5.76 1.96 22.15
C LYS A 72 5.08 3.32 22.00
N ARG A 73 4.58 3.86 23.11
CA ARG A 73 3.97 5.19 23.14
C ARG A 73 4.94 6.29 22.70
N ARG A 74 6.19 6.28 23.18
CA ARG A 74 7.19 7.29 22.80
C ARG A 74 7.58 7.18 21.33
N TRP A 75 7.77 5.95 20.83
CA TRP A 75 8.05 5.73 19.41
C TRP A 75 6.91 6.25 18.55
N THR A 76 5.65 5.93 18.86
CA THR A 76 4.47 6.41 18.12
C THR A 76 4.47 7.94 18.04
N LEU A 77 4.62 8.63 19.18
CA LEU A 77 4.60 10.09 19.21
C LEU A 77 5.80 10.72 18.49
N ALA A 78 7.00 10.15 18.64
CA ALA A 78 8.20 10.65 17.97
C ALA A 78 8.08 10.50 16.45
N MET A 79 7.62 9.36 15.95
CA MET A 79 7.44 9.12 14.52
C MET A 79 6.36 10.02 13.92
N GLN A 80 5.26 10.28 14.63
CA GLN A 80 4.23 11.23 14.18
C GLN A 80 4.77 12.65 14.04
N LEU A 81 5.58 13.10 14.99
CA LEU A 81 6.22 14.43 14.91
C LEU A 81 7.19 14.49 13.74
N LEU A 82 8.05 13.48 13.55
CA LEU A 82 9.00 13.42 12.43
C LEU A 82 8.29 13.37 11.08
N MET A 83 7.20 12.60 10.95
CA MET A 83 6.37 12.60 9.74
C MET A 83 5.72 13.97 9.47
N THR A 84 5.25 14.66 10.52
CA THR A 84 4.74 16.04 10.40
C THR A 84 5.82 16.98 9.83
N MET A 85 7.04 16.87 10.34
CA MET A 85 8.17 17.67 9.83
C MET A 85 8.52 17.32 8.39
N CYS A 86 8.46 16.04 8.01
CA CYS A 86 8.65 15.61 6.62
C CYS A 86 7.56 16.17 5.69
N MET A 87 6.29 16.16 6.09
CA MET A 87 5.20 16.74 5.28
C MET A 87 5.42 18.25 5.06
N LEU A 88 5.85 18.97 6.11
CA LEU A 88 6.22 20.38 6.00
C LEU A 88 7.41 20.58 5.05
N ALA A 89 8.44 19.74 5.18
CA ALA A 89 9.62 19.82 4.32
C ALA A 89 9.27 19.56 2.84
N VAL A 90 8.39 18.59 2.53
CA VAL A 90 7.89 18.37 1.16
C VAL A 90 7.21 19.64 0.63
N ALA A 91 6.31 20.26 1.42
CA ALA A 91 5.61 21.49 1.01
C ALA A 91 6.58 22.63 0.69
N LEU A 92 7.64 22.77 1.47
CA LEU A 92 8.67 23.80 1.27
C LEU A 92 9.59 23.50 0.08
N CYS A 93 9.86 22.23 -0.22
CA CYS A 93 10.74 21.82 -1.32
C CYS A 93 10.05 21.88 -2.69
N LEU A 94 8.73 21.67 -2.78
CA LEU A 94 8.00 21.61 -4.05
C LEU A 94 8.19 22.83 -4.97
N PRO A 95 8.19 24.09 -4.48
CA PRO A 95 8.38 25.26 -5.36
C PRO A 95 9.85 25.53 -5.72
N THR A 96 10.79 24.67 -5.34
CA THR A 96 12.23 24.87 -5.62
C THR A 96 12.67 24.23 -6.92
N SER A 97 13.78 24.69 -7.52
CA SER A 97 14.33 24.13 -8.76
C SER A 97 14.87 22.69 -8.62
N PHE A 98 15.18 22.24 -7.41
CA PHE A 98 15.67 20.90 -7.11
C PHE A 98 14.63 20.04 -6.38
N PHE A 99 13.34 20.34 -6.60
CA PHE A 99 12.21 19.71 -5.92
C PHE A 99 12.25 18.19 -5.97
N PHE A 100 12.64 17.58 -7.11
CA PHE A 100 12.59 16.12 -7.28
C PHE A 100 13.48 15.39 -6.27
N ALA A 101 14.78 15.73 -6.26
CA ALA A 101 15.74 15.09 -5.36
C ALA A 101 15.44 15.36 -3.88
N SER A 102 15.04 16.60 -3.56
CA SER A 102 14.75 17.01 -2.18
C SER A 102 13.47 16.34 -1.65
N THR A 103 12.37 16.38 -2.41
CA THR A 103 11.12 15.74 -1.97
C THR A 103 11.24 14.22 -1.91
N LEU A 104 11.95 13.59 -2.86
CA LEU A 104 12.22 12.16 -2.85
C LEU A 104 13.01 11.73 -1.60
N SER A 105 14.05 12.49 -1.24
CA SER A 105 14.83 12.23 -0.02
C SER A 105 13.97 12.36 1.24
N VAL A 106 13.10 13.37 1.31
CA VAL A 106 12.18 13.57 2.42
C VAL A 106 11.14 12.44 2.48
N PHE A 107 10.61 11.98 1.32
CA PHE A 107 9.71 10.84 1.27
C PHE A 107 10.39 9.55 1.72
N ALA A 108 11.65 9.32 1.38
CA ALA A 108 12.40 8.18 1.87
C ALA A 108 12.50 8.19 3.41
N CYS A 109 12.84 9.34 4.02
CA CYS A 109 12.82 9.49 5.48
C CYS A 109 11.41 9.25 6.04
N MET A 110 10.38 9.84 5.44
CA MET A 110 8.99 9.69 5.88
C MET A 110 8.53 8.23 5.80
N ALA A 111 8.95 7.47 4.79
CA ALA A 111 8.67 6.05 4.65
C ALA A 111 9.25 5.22 5.82
N PHE A 112 10.51 5.49 6.22
CA PHE A 112 11.11 4.86 7.39
C PHE A 112 10.41 5.24 8.70
N PHE A 113 10.04 6.50 8.87
CA PHE A 113 9.30 6.94 10.05
C PHE A 113 7.90 6.32 10.10
N SER A 114 7.21 6.24 8.97
CA SER A 114 5.89 5.59 8.89
C SER A 114 5.96 4.09 9.17
N ALA A 115 6.91 3.36 8.56
CA ALA A 115 7.08 1.94 8.83
C ALA A 115 7.44 1.66 10.31
N THR A 116 8.22 2.57 10.95
CA THR A 116 8.53 2.48 12.38
C THR A 116 7.32 2.83 13.25
N HIS A 117 6.53 3.82 12.82
CA HIS A 117 5.26 4.16 13.47
C HIS A 117 4.30 2.97 13.49
N ASP A 118 4.15 2.27 12.35
CA ASP A 118 3.27 1.09 12.24
C ASP A 118 3.68 -0.01 13.25
N ILE A 119 4.98 -0.30 13.37
CA ILE A 119 5.50 -1.26 14.35
C ILE A 119 5.12 -0.83 15.78
N ALA A 120 5.34 0.45 16.09
CA ALA A 120 5.08 0.98 17.42
C ALA A 120 3.58 1.03 17.74
N ALA A 121 2.75 1.46 16.77
CA ALA A 121 1.30 1.58 16.91
C ALA A 121 0.63 0.20 17.08
N ASP A 122 1.03 -0.79 16.28
CA ASP A 122 0.54 -2.17 16.41
C ASP A 122 0.97 -2.80 17.75
N GLY A 123 2.22 -2.58 18.16
CA GLY A 123 2.71 -3.01 19.47
C GLY A 123 1.97 -2.34 20.61
N PHE A 124 1.69 -1.04 20.52
CA PHE A 124 0.91 -0.30 21.51
C PHE A 124 -0.53 -0.80 21.58
N TYR A 125 -1.18 -1.07 20.44
CA TYR A 125 -2.52 -1.65 20.38
C TYR A 125 -2.58 -2.99 21.12
N MET A 126 -1.60 -3.87 20.92
CA MET A 126 -1.55 -5.18 21.60
C MET A 126 -1.32 -5.06 23.10
N LEU A 127 -0.49 -4.11 23.56
CA LEU A 127 -0.22 -3.89 24.98
C LEU A 127 -1.37 -3.17 25.70
N ALA A 128 -2.05 -2.23 25.03
CA ALA A 128 -3.08 -1.40 25.66
C ALA A 128 -4.43 -2.11 25.81
N LEU A 129 -4.67 -3.20 25.08
CA LEU A 129 -5.97 -3.87 24.98
C LEU A 129 -5.88 -5.33 25.42
N SER A 130 -6.91 -5.79 26.14
CA SER A 130 -7.11 -7.23 26.37
C SER A 130 -7.44 -7.95 25.06
N GLU A 131 -7.21 -9.27 24.97
CA GLU A 131 -7.52 -10.08 23.78
C GLU A 131 -8.95 -9.86 23.28
N LYS A 132 -9.93 -9.80 24.20
CA LYS A 132 -11.32 -9.49 23.85
C LYS A 132 -11.47 -8.12 23.20
N GLN A 133 -10.85 -7.08 23.78
CA GLN A 133 -10.89 -5.73 23.21
C GLN A 133 -10.16 -5.68 21.86
N GLN A 134 -9.04 -6.39 21.69
CA GLN A 134 -8.37 -6.48 20.39
C GLN A 134 -9.29 -7.06 19.32
N ALA A 135 -10.03 -8.12 19.63
CA ALA A 135 -11.02 -8.71 18.74
C ALA A 135 -12.18 -7.74 18.43
N ASP A 136 -12.69 -7.02 19.44
CA ASP A 136 -13.78 -6.05 19.28
C ASP A 136 -13.37 -4.86 18.39
N PHE A 137 -12.10 -4.43 18.44
CA PHE A 137 -11.60 -3.24 17.75
C PHE A 137 -10.85 -3.52 16.43
N VAL A 138 -10.59 -4.78 16.07
CA VAL A 138 -9.88 -5.12 14.84
C VAL A 138 -10.58 -4.60 13.58
N GLY A 139 -11.91 -4.69 13.54
CA GLY A 139 -12.72 -4.15 12.44
C GLY A 139 -12.65 -2.61 12.38
N ILE A 140 -12.68 -1.96 13.54
CA ILE A 140 -12.62 -0.49 13.66
C ILE A 140 -11.27 0.02 13.16
N ARG A 141 -10.16 -0.58 13.59
CA ARG A 141 -8.81 -0.20 13.11
C ARG A 141 -8.72 -0.31 11.58
N SER A 142 -9.17 -1.42 11.01
CA SER A 142 -9.16 -1.64 9.57
C SER A 142 -10.02 -0.61 8.83
N THR A 143 -11.19 -0.26 9.38
CA THR A 143 -12.09 0.75 8.81
C THR A 143 -11.41 2.12 8.76
N PHE A 144 -10.83 2.58 9.86
CA PHE A 144 -10.20 3.90 9.91
C PHE A 144 -8.92 3.99 9.10
N TYR A 145 -8.14 2.90 8.98
CA TYR A 145 -7.05 2.81 8.02
C TYR A 145 -7.56 2.99 6.58
N LYS A 146 -8.68 2.35 6.21
CA LYS A 146 -9.30 2.51 4.89
C LYS A 146 -9.86 3.91 4.66
N VAL A 147 -10.49 4.51 5.67
CA VAL A 147 -10.91 5.94 5.61
C VAL A 147 -9.70 6.83 5.32
N ALA A 148 -8.57 6.60 5.97
CA ALA A 148 -7.34 7.34 5.69
C ALA A 148 -6.86 7.15 4.25
N THR A 149 -6.98 5.94 3.70
CA THR A 149 -6.64 5.66 2.29
C THR A 149 -7.56 6.44 1.34
N VAL A 150 -8.88 6.46 1.60
CA VAL A 150 -9.84 7.24 0.79
C VAL A 150 -9.51 8.73 0.82
N LEU A 151 -9.30 9.28 2.02
CA LEU A 151 -8.96 10.69 2.19
C LEU A 151 -7.62 11.02 1.54
N GLY A 152 -6.63 10.12 1.68
CA GLY A 152 -5.30 10.30 1.11
C GLY A 152 -5.28 10.24 -0.42
N GLN A 153 -5.87 9.22 -1.02
CA GLN A 153 -5.88 9.06 -2.48
C GLN A 153 -6.90 9.98 -3.17
N GLY A 154 -8.10 10.06 -2.61
CA GLY A 154 -9.19 10.83 -3.21
C GLY A 154 -9.20 12.28 -2.77
N GLY A 155 -9.35 12.54 -1.46
CA GLY A 155 -9.57 13.87 -0.93
C GLY A 155 -8.43 14.85 -1.21
N LEU A 156 -7.17 14.39 -1.06
CA LEU A 156 -6.01 15.25 -1.30
C LEU A 156 -5.79 15.53 -2.79
N THR A 157 -6.02 14.54 -3.66
CA THR A 157 -5.97 14.73 -5.11
C THR A 157 -7.10 15.64 -5.59
N LEU A 158 -8.31 15.48 -5.03
CA LEU A 158 -9.42 16.41 -5.28
C LEU A 158 -9.08 17.85 -4.87
N LEU A 159 -8.43 18.04 -3.71
CA LEU A 159 -8.01 19.36 -3.25
C LEU A 159 -6.97 19.97 -4.21
N ALA A 160 -5.97 19.21 -4.65
CA ALA A 160 -4.99 19.68 -5.62
C ALA A 160 -5.70 20.11 -6.93
N GLY A 161 -6.55 19.25 -7.50
CA GLY A 161 -7.30 19.55 -8.73
C GLY A 161 -8.23 20.75 -8.59
N TRP A 162 -8.86 20.94 -7.42
CA TRP A 162 -9.67 22.14 -7.16
C TRP A 162 -8.83 23.42 -7.13
N LEU A 163 -7.63 23.39 -6.54
CA LEU A 163 -6.71 24.53 -6.53
C LEU A 163 -6.22 24.87 -7.94
N GLU A 164 -5.91 23.86 -8.75
CA GLU A 164 -5.50 24.03 -10.15
C GLU A 164 -6.62 24.61 -11.01
N SER A 165 -7.86 24.18 -10.81
CA SER A 165 -9.02 24.75 -11.49
C SER A 165 -9.23 26.23 -11.20
N ARG A 166 -8.62 26.75 -10.11
CA ARG A 166 -8.59 28.17 -9.74
C ARG A 166 -7.39 28.93 -10.31
N GLY A 167 -6.60 28.28 -11.20
CA GLY A 167 -5.44 28.87 -11.86
C GLY A 167 -4.12 28.77 -11.09
N MET A 168 -4.06 27.94 -10.04
CA MET A 168 -2.84 27.71 -9.31
C MET A 168 -1.89 26.80 -10.09
N GLN A 169 -0.59 27.07 -10.04
CA GLN A 169 0.42 26.21 -10.64
C GLN A 169 0.51 24.88 -9.89
N PRO A 170 0.80 23.74 -10.56
CA PRO A 170 0.84 22.42 -9.94
C PRO A 170 1.71 22.34 -8.69
N ALA A 171 2.95 22.90 -8.73
CA ALA A 171 3.82 22.91 -7.57
C ALA A 171 3.21 23.64 -6.36
N GLY A 172 2.49 24.74 -6.59
CA GLY A 172 1.79 25.49 -5.56
C GLY A 172 0.60 24.73 -4.99
N SER A 173 -0.21 24.09 -5.86
CA SER A 173 -1.36 23.27 -5.46
C SER A 173 -0.95 22.15 -4.54
N TRP A 174 0.06 21.40 -4.93
CA TRP A 174 0.60 20.30 -4.13
C TRP A 174 1.29 20.76 -2.85
N ALA A 175 1.96 21.92 -2.87
CA ALA A 175 2.52 22.51 -1.65
C ALA A 175 1.42 22.80 -0.62
N ILE A 176 0.29 23.38 -1.04
CA ILE A 176 -0.87 23.62 -0.16
C ILE A 176 -1.45 22.32 0.38
N VAL A 177 -1.56 21.28 -0.44
CA VAL A 177 -2.01 19.95 0.01
C VAL A 177 -1.10 19.45 1.15
N PHE A 178 0.22 19.56 1.01
CA PHE A 178 1.16 19.13 2.05
C PHE A 178 1.16 20.06 3.28
N TYR A 179 0.90 21.36 3.15
CA TYR A 179 0.65 22.23 4.30
C TYR A 179 -0.61 21.83 5.06
N CYS A 180 -1.70 21.51 4.37
CA CYS A 180 -2.92 20.98 5.00
C CYS A 180 -2.66 19.67 5.72
N LEU A 181 -1.93 18.74 5.08
CA LEU A 181 -1.51 17.47 5.72
C LEU A 181 -0.67 17.72 6.97
N THR A 182 0.28 18.65 6.91
CA THR A 182 1.11 19.04 8.05
C THR A 182 0.24 19.50 9.22
N ALA A 183 -0.71 20.39 8.96
CA ALA A 183 -1.62 20.90 9.99
C ALA A 183 -2.48 19.79 10.59
N VAL A 184 -3.07 18.92 9.78
CA VAL A 184 -3.87 17.77 10.24
C VAL A 184 -3.04 16.82 11.07
N PHE A 185 -1.83 16.47 10.59
CA PHE A 185 -0.96 15.52 11.27
C PHE A 185 -0.41 16.08 12.59
N PHE A 186 -0.12 17.39 12.64
CA PHE A 186 0.25 18.09 13.86
C PHE A 186 -0.89 18.08 14.89
N CYS A 187 -2.13 18.30 14.47
CA CYS A 187 -3.31 18.19 15.34
C CYS A 187 -3.49 16.76 15.87
N ILE A 188 -3.29 15.73 15.03
CA ILE A 188 -3.34 14.34 15.45
C ILE A 188 -2.22 14.05 16.47
N TRP A 189 -1.02 14.51 16.24
CA TRP A 189 0.10 14.37 17.18
C TRP A 189 -0.21 15.01 18.53
N LEU A 190 -0.70 16.25 18.54
CA LEU A 190 -1.13 16.95 19.78
C LEU A 190 -2.21 16.16 20.50
N TRP A 191 -3.20 15.66 19.77
CA TRP A 191 -4.25 14.82 20.34
C TRP A 191 -3.66 13.55 20.98
N HIS A 192 -2.76 12.86 20.32
CA HIS A 192 -2.16 11.63 20.79
C HIS A 192 -1.23 11.84 21.99
N THR A 193 -0.66 13.02 22.20
CA THR A 193 0.12 13.32 23.42
C THR A 193 -0.73 13.15 24.67
N GLN A 194 -2.06 13.39 24.58
CA GLN A 194 -3.03 13.30 25.66
C GLN A 194 -3.88 12.02 25.60
N ALA A 195 -4.30 11.59 24.39
CA ALA A 195 -5.24 10.50 24.18
C ALA A 195 -4.62 9.11 24.38
N LEU A 196 -3.34 8.93 24.03
CA LEU A 196 -2.64 7.65 24.21
C LEU A 196 -2.34 7.42 25.68
N PRO A 197 -2.91 6.35 26.30
CA PRO A 197 -2.69 6.05 27.72
C PRO A 197 -1.21 5.77 28.02
N LYS A 198 -0.78 6.14 29.22
CA LYS A 198 0.51 5.74 29.76
C LYS A 198 0.33 4.37 30.41
N LEU A 199 0.91 3.34 29.81
CA LEU A 199 0.81 1.97 30.30
C LEU A 199 1.97 1.68 31.25
N SER A 200 1.68 1.00 32.35
CA SER A 200 2.71 0.51 33.29
C SER A 200 3.62 -0.54 32.64
N ASP A 201 3.07 -1.31 31.72
CA ASP A 201 3.73 -2.45 31.08
C ASP A 201 4.45 -2.10 29.79
N ASP A 202 4.37 -0.83 29.35
CA ASP A 202 5.11 -0.31 28.18
C ASP A 202 6.53 0.08 28.59
N HIS A 203 7.38 -0.94 28.75
CA HIS A 203 8.79 -0.76 29.08
C HIS A 203 9.68 -1.20 27.92
N PRO A 204 10.84 -0.55 27.74
CA PRO A 204 11.88 -1.11 26.88
C PRO A 204 12.26 -2.50 27.39
N THR A 205 12.31 -3.47 26.52
CA THR A 205 12.68 -4.86 26.87
C THR A 205 14.18 -5.02 27.16
N GLY A 206 14.79 -4.04 27.80
CA GLY A 206 16.22 -3.92 28.08
C GLY A 206 16.88 -5.10 28.86
N ALA A 207 16.15 -6.18 29.14
CA ALA A 207 16.67 -7.41 29.73
C ALA A 207 17.21 -8.41 28.69
N SER A 208 16.85 -8.28 27.41
CA SER A 208 17.40 -9.11 26.34
C SER A 208 18.67 -8.46 25.82
N THR A 209 19.80 -9.16 25.93
CA THR A 209 21.02 -8.68 25.30
C THR A 209 20.77 -8.49 23.80
N PRO A 210 21.31 -7.42 23.16
CA PRO A 210 21.17 -7.24 21.69
C PRO A 210 21.54 -8.50 20.90
N THR A 211 22.51 -9.25 21.37
CA THR A 211 22.92 -10.55 20.83
C THR A 211 21.83 -11.64 20.95
N GLY A 212 21.05 -11.66 22.00
CA GLY A 212 19.94 -12.61 22.17
C GLY A 212 18.81 -12.35 21.15
N ILE A 213 18.44 -11.09 20.97
CA ILE A 213 17.39 -10.71 20.01
C ILE A 213 17.81 -10.98 18.57
N VAL A 214 19.05 -10.66 18.20
CA VAL A 214 19.58 -10.99 16.87
C VAL A 214 19.60 -12.49 16.66
N ARG A 215 19.99 -13.26 17.67
CA ARG A 215 19.96 -14.73 17.61
C ARG A 215 18.54 -15.28 17.42
N ASP A 216 17.55 -14.77 18.18
CA ASP A 216 16.16 -15.22 18.08
C ASP A 216 15.55 -14.82 16.72
N PHE A 217 15.89 -13.63 16.21
CA PHE A 217 15.52 -13.21 14.86
C PHE A 217 16.15 -14.12 13.80
N CYS A 218 17.46 -14.43 13.90
CA CYS A 218 18.14 -15.34 12.98
C CYS A 218 17.55 -16.75 13.06
N MET A 219 17.20 -17.24 14.23
CA MET A 219 16.55 -18.55 14.37
C MET A 219 15.17 -18.56 13.74
N THR A 220 14.37 -17.52 13.93
CA THR A 220 13.06 -17.39 13.31
C THR A 220 13.17 -17.31 11.78
N PHE A 221 14.16 -16.61 11.27
CA PHE A 221 14.46 -16.55 9.85
C PHE A 221 14.82 -17.95 9.30
N VAL A 222 15.70 -18.68 9.97
CA VAL A 222 16.08 -20.06 9.59
C VAL A 222 14.87 -21.00 9.62
N THR A 223 14.02 -20.92 10.64
CA THR A 223 12.83 -21.77 10.74
C THR A 223 11.81 -21.46 9.64
N PHE A 224 11.67 -20.18 9.22
CA PHE A 224 10.85 -19.79 8.09
C PHE A 224 11.29 -20.49 6.79
N PHE A 225 12.59 -20.45 6.47
CA PHE A 225 13.12 -21.06 5.24
C PHE A 225 13.17 -22.60 5.28
N LYS A 226 13.04 -23.21 6.47
CA LYS A 226 12.88 -24.66 6.63
C LYS A 226 11.45 -25.16 6.46
N LYS A 227 10.46 -24.25 6.34
CA LYS A 227 9.06 -24.66 6.14
C LYS A 227 8.90 -25.48 4.86
N LYS A 228 8.03 -26.48 4.93
CA LYS A 228 7.68 -27.31 3.78
C LYS A 228 7.07 -26.46 2.67
N HIS A 229 7.44 -26.70 1.44
CA HIS A 229 7.00 -25.94 0.26
C HIS A 229 7.39 -24.44 0.27
N ILE A 230 8.44 -24.04 0.98
CA ILE A 230 8.87 -22.63 1.06
C ILE A 230 9.12 -22.00 -0.32
N ALA A 231 9.77 -22.73 -1.24
CA ALA A 231 10.03 -22.21 -2.58
C ALA A 231 8.75 -21.92 -3.36
N ALA A 232 7.74 -22.80 -3.24
CA ALA A 232 6.42 -22.58 -3.86
C ALA A 232 5.68 -21.40 -3.21
N ALA A 233 5.80 -21.25 -1.90
CA ALA A 233 5.21 -20.13 -1.17
C ALA A 233 5.85 -18.79 -1.56
N LEU A 234 7.19 -18.73 -1.66
CA LEU A 234 7.90 -17.55 -2.11
C LEU A 234 7.54 -17.19 -3.56
N ALA A 235 7.52 -18.18 -4.46
CA ALA A 235 7.10 -17.95 -5.85
C ALA A 235 5.68 -17.40 -5.92
N PHE A 236 4.75 -17.93 -5.12
CA PHE A 236 3.39 -17.42 -5.04
C PHE A 236 3.36 -15.97 -4.56
N MET A 237 4.03 -15.65 -3.45
CA MET A 237 4.04 -14.30 -2.88
C MET A 237 4.67 -13.26 -3.82
N LEU A 238 5.70 -13.65 -4.59
CA LEU A 238 6.40 -12.76 -5.51
C LEU A 238 5.66 -12.57 -6.84
N LEU A 239 5.03 -13.62 -7.39
CA LEU A 239 4.47 -13.61 -8.74
C LEU A 239 2.97 -13.31 -8.79
N PHE A 240 2.24 -13.58 -7.70
CA PHE A 240 0.78 -13.48 -7.71
C PHE A 240 0.26 -12.08 -8.02
N ARG A 241 0.97 -11.04 -7.58
CA ARG A 241 0.61 -9.63 -7.78
C ARG A 241 1.45 -8.91 -8.83
N LEU A 242 2.29 -9.61 -9.57
CA LEU A 242 3.19 -9.01 -10.56
C LEU A 242 2.45 -8.13 -11.58
N PRO A 243 1.38 -8.61 -12.28
CA PRO A 243 0.70 -7.80 -13.27
C PRO A 243 -0.02 -6.59 -12.66
N GLU A 244 -0.63 -6.76 -11.50
CA GLU A 244 -1.27 -5.67 -10.76
C GLU A 244 -0.27 -4.59 -10.36
N ALA A 245 0.92 -4.98 -9.91
CA ALA A 245 1.97 -4.04 -9.53
C ALA A 245 2.46 -3.18 -10.72
N MET A 246 2.59 -3.78 -11.90
CA MET A 246 2.91 -3.07 -13.13
C MET A 246 1.77 -2.15 -13.58
N CYS A 247 0.53 -2.64 -13.45
CA CYS A 247 -0.65 -1.88 -13.84
C CYS A 247 -0.85 -0.64 -12.96
N THR A 248 -0.83 -0.79 -11.64
CA THR A 248 -1.17 0.26 -10.68
C THR A 248 -0.34 1.53 -10.84
N LYS A 249 0.97 1.42 -11.09
CA LYS A 249 1.85 2.58 -11.29
C LYS A 249 1.54 3.30 -12.61
N MET A 250 1.32 2.54 -13.68
CA MET A 250 1.09 3.09 -14.99
C MET A 250 -0.32 3.64 -15.18
N VAL A 251 -1.32 3.09 -14.50
CA VAL A 251 -2.71 3.59 -14.56
C VAL A 251 -2.83 5.04 -14.10
N ALA A 252 -2.14 5.43 -13.03
CA ALA A 252 -2.16 6.81 -12.56
C ALA A 252 -1.59 7.78 -13.61
N ILE A 253 -0.49 7.38 -14.28
CA ILE A 253 0.15 8.13 -15.35
C ILE A 253 -0.75 8.17 -16.59
N PHE A 254 -1.29 7.01 -17.00
CA PHE A 254 -2.21 6.89 -18.14
C PHE A 254 -3.45 7.78 -17.99
N MET A 255 -4.04 7.82 -16.81
CA MET A 255 -5.19 8.70 -16.54
C MET A 255 -4.84 10.17 -16.69
N LYS A 256 -3.62 10.55 -16.33
CA LYS A 256 -3.17 11.95 -16.35
C LYS A 256 -2.61 12.38 -17.71
N SER A 257 -1.94 11.49 -18.43
CA SER A 257 -1.31 11.81 -19.71
C SER A 257 -2.31 12.33 -20.73
N PRO A 258 -1.91 13.30 -21.58
CA PRO A 258 -2.77 13.89 -22.59
C PRO A 258 -3.30 12.86 -23.61
N LEU A 259 -4.43 13.20 -24.25
CA LEU A 259 -5.07 12.34 -25.25
C LEU A 259 -4.20 12.13 -26.50
N ASP A 260 -3.42 13.13 -26.91
CA ASP A 260 -2.48 13.08 -28.04
C ASP A 260 -1.26 12.19 -27.78
N GLU A 261 -0.95 11.92 -26.51
CA GLU A 261 0.06 10.93 -26.08
C GLU A 261 -0.55 9.53 -25.81
N GLY A 262 -1.82 9.33 -26.12
CA GLY A 262 -2.54 8.08 -25.90
C GLY A 262 -3.06 7.88 -24.46
N GLY A 263 -2.98 8.91 -23.61
CA GLY A 263 -3.54 8.90 -22.27
C GLY A 263 -5.03 9.24 -22.24
N LEU A 264 -5.62 9.39 -21.05
CA LEU A 264 -7.05 9.74 -20.86
C LEU A 264 -7.29 11.24 -20.67
N GLY A 265 -6.26 12.05 -20.43
CA GLY A 265 -6.34 13.50 -20.26
C GLY A 265 -7.19 13.95 -19.07
N LEU A 266 -7.33 13.11 -18.03
CA LEU A 266 -8.18 13.44 -16.89
C LEU A 266 -7.56 14.52 -16.00
N SER A 267 -8.43 15.39 -15.48
CA SER A 267 -8.07 16.30 -14.39
C SER A 267 -7.81 15.54 -13.09
N LEU A 268 -7.01 16.14 -12.18
CA LEU A 268 -6.80 15.56 -10.84
C LEU A 268 -8.10 15.35 -10.08
N THR A 269 -9.09 16.20 -10.29
CA THR A 269 -10.42 16.06 -9.68
C THR A 269 -11.11 14.79 -10.14
N GLU A 270 -11.07 14.48 -11.43
CA GLU A 270 -11.64 13.26 -12.00
C GLU A 270 -10.87 12.03 -11.53
N ILE A 271 -9.52 12.06 -11.53
CA ILE A 271 -8.69 10.98 -11.03
C ILE A 271 -8.97 10.72 -9.53
N GLY A 272 -9.04 11.79 -8.74
CA GLY A 272 -9.36 11.72 -7.32
C GLY A 272 -10.73 11.10 -7.04
N PHE A 273 -11.74 11.44 -7.83
CA PHE A 273 -13.08 10.85 -7.72
C PHE A 273 -13.09 9.38 -8.15
N ALA A 274 -12.52 9.05 -9.33
CA ALA A 274 -12.51 7.70 -9.86
C ALA A 274 -11.76 6.72 -8.94
N ASN A 275 -10.53 7.06 -8.56
CA ASN A 275 -9.69 6.17 -7.71
C ASN A 275 -10.08 6.27 -6.23
N GLY A 276 -10.27 7.47 -5.70
CA GLY A 276 -10.46 7.71 -4.28
C GLY A 276 -11.88 7.41 -3.80
N THR A 277 -12.89 7.59 -4.63
CA THR A 277 -14.28 7.34 -4.23
C THR A 277 -14.77 6.01 -4.81
N VAL A 278 -14.87 5.92 -6.13
CA VAL A 278 -15.42 4.74 -6.81
C VAL A 278 -14.51 3.53 -6.56
N GLY A 279 -13.19 3.69 -6.78
CA GLY A 279 -12.21 2.62 -6.63
C GLY A 279 -12.17 2.06 -5.21
N VAL A 280 -12.15 2.93 -4.19
CA VAL A 280 -12.08 2.45 -2.79
C VAL A 280 -13.36 1.75 -2.35
N ILE A 281 -14.54 2.25 -2.72
CA ILE A 281 -15.80 1.57 -2.42
C ILE A 281 -15.82 0.18 -3.06
N ALA A 282 -15.41 0.08 -4.32
CA ALA A 282 -15.35 -1.18 -5.04
C ALA A 282 -14.33 -2.17 -4.42
N LEU A 283 -13.13 -1.66 -4.06
CA LEU A 283 -12.09 -2.41 -3.35
C LEU A 283 -12.61 -3.01 -2.04
N LEU A 284 -13.29 -2.22 -1.23
CA LEU A 284 -13.86 -2.67 0.03
C LEU A 284 -14.94 -3.75 -0.19
N ALA A 285 -15.84 -3.53 -1.14
CA ALA A 285 -16.86 -4.51 -1.50
C ALA A 285 -16.24 -5.84 -1.96
N GLY A 286 -15.21 -5.77 -2.82
CA GLY A 286 -14.46 -6.95 -3.26
C GLY A 286 -13.80 -7.69 -2.09
N GLY A 287 -13.11 -6.97 -1.20
CA GLY A 287 -12.45 -7.57 -0.03
C GLY A 287 -13.42 -8.25 0.93
N VAL A 288 -14.56 -7.61 1.24
CA VAL A 288 -15.60 -8.21 2.10
C VAL A 288 -16.17 -9.47 1.48
N LEU A 289 -16.57 -9.41 0.19
CA LEU A 289 -17.08 -10.58 -0.52
C LEU A 289 -16.04 -11.69 -0.66
N GLY A 290 -14.76 -11.33 -0.84
CA GLY A 290 -13.66 -12.29 -0.84
C GLY A 290 -13.51 -13.01 0.49
N GLY A 291 -13.60 -12.29 1.61
CA GLY A 291 -13.60 -12.90 2.95
C GLY A 291 -14.77 -13.86 3.18
N ILE A 292 -15.98 -13.46 2.79
CA ILE A 292 -17.18 -14.31 2.88
C ILE A 292 -17.03 -15.56 2.02
N ALA A 293 -16.53 -15.42 0.78
CA ALA A 293 -16.34 -16.54 -0.14
C ALA A 293 -15.37 -17.58 0.43
N ILE A 294 -14.21 -17.17 0.96
CA ILE A 294 -13.25 -18.09 1.59
C ILE A 294 -13.84 -18.72 2.86
N GLY A 295 -14.58 -17.94 3.67
CA GLY A 295 -15.23 -18.44 4.89
C GLY A 295 -16.22 -19.59 4.63
N HIS A 296 -16.94 -19.56 3.49
CA HIS A 296 -17.90 -20.60 3.15
C HIS A 296 -17.32 -21.75 2.30
N GLY A 297 -16.29 -21.49 1.48
CA GLY A 297 -15.78 -22.46 0.51
C GLY A 297 -14.33 -22.86 0.67
N GLY A 298 -13.61 -22.25 1.59
CA GLY A 298 -12.16 -22.45 1.81
C GLY A 298 -11.28 -21.89 0.68
N LEU A 299 -10.01 -21.68 1.00
CA LEU A 299 -9.02 -21.08 0.09
C LEU A 299 -8.84 -21.93 -1.19
N ARG A 300 -8.79 -23.25 -1.07
CA ARG A 300 -8.55 -24.18 -2.20
C ARG A 300 -9.58 -24.04 -3.33
N ARG A 301 -10.85 -23.80 -2.98
CA ARG A 301 -11.93 -23.62 -3.96
C ARG A 301 -11.85 -22.24 -4.63
N TRP A 302 -11.53 -21.21 -3.87
CA TRP A 302 -11.65 -19.83 -4.31
C TRP A 302 -10.36 -19.23 -4.89
N ILE A 303 -9.20 -19.88 -4.73
CA ILE A 303 -7.93 -19.31 -5.19
C ILE A 303 -7.89 -19.01 -6.69
N TRP A 304 -8.47 -19.90 -7.54
CA TRP A 304 -8.49 -19.71 -8.98
C TRP A 304 -9.46 -18.60 -9.43
N PRO A 305 -10.73 -18.56 -8.97
CA PRO A 305 -11.60 -17.43 -9.22
C PRO A 305 -11.03 -16.10 -8.72
N MET A 306 -10.36 -16.10 -7.57
CA MET A 306 -9.74 -14.91 -7.00
C MET A 306 -8.50 -14.47 -7.78
N ALA A 307 -7.69 -15.40 -8.27
CA ALA A 307 -6.59 -15.09 -9.19
C ALA A 307 -7.11 -14.47 -10.50
N ALA A 308 -8.18 -15.03 -11.05
CA ALA A 308 -8.80 -14.47 -12.24
C ALA A 308 -9.38 -13.08 -12.01
N SER A 309 -10.03 -12.84 -10.85
CA SER A 309 -10.59 -11.53 -10.51
C SER A 309 -9.52 -10.47 -10.26
N LEU A 310 -8.31 -10.86 -9.84
CA LEU A 310 -7.18 -9.93 -9.68
C LEU A 310 -6.53 -9.59 -11.04
N ALA A 311 -6.35 -10.59 -11.89
CA ALA A 311 -5.55 -10.46 -13.11
C ALA A 311 -6.36 -9.97 -14.31
N LEU A 312 -7.53 -10.57 -14.59
CA LEU A 312 -8.29 -10.28 -15.80
C LEU A 312 -8.87 -8.87 -15.88
N PRO A 313 -9.27 -8.20 -14.79
CA PRO A 313 -9.77 -6.83 -14.87
C PRO A 313 -8.77 -5.82 -15.46
N CYS A 314 -7.46 -6.11 -15.49
CA CYS A 314 -6.49 -5.26 -16.18
C CYS A 314 -6.85 -5.03 -17.67
N VAL A 315 -7.66 -5.91 -18.26
CA VAL A 315 -8.16 -5.74 -19.64
C VAL A 315 -8.93 -4.44 -19.86
N VAL A 316 -9.56 -3.89 -18.80
CA VAL A 316 -10.30 -2.63 -18.95
C VAL A 316 -9.39 -1.46 -19.36
N TYR A 317 -8.12 -1.49 -18.93
CA TYR A 317 -7.15 -0.47 -19.33
C TYR A 317 -6.65 -0.67 -20.78
N CYS A 318 -6.59 -1.91 -21.27
CA CYS A 318 -6.39 -2.15 -22.69
C CYS A 318 -7.52 -1.51 -23.51
N LEU A 319 -8.77 -1.73 -23.10
CA LEU A 319 -9.93 -1.18 -23.78
C LEU A 319 -9.98 0.36 -23.72
N LEU A 320 -9.65 0.95 -22.57
CA LEU A 320 -9.57 2.40 -22.43
C LEU A 320 -8.43 3.01 -23.26
N ALA A 321 -7.30 2.29 -23.45
CA ALA A 321 -6.20 2.74 -24.29
C ALA A 321 -6.55 2.68 -25.80
N ILE A 322 -7.42 1.72 -26.22
CA ILE A 322 -7.96 1.66 -27.57
C ILE A 322 -8.99 2.79 -27.81
N TRP A 323 -9.77 3.12 -26.79
CA TRP A 323 -10.80 4.16 -26.85
C TRP A 323 -10.58 5.27 -25.81
N PRO A 324 -9.53 6.09 -25.96
CA PRO A 324 -9.17 7.09 -24.94
C PRO A 324 -10.21 8.21 -24.80
N GLN A 325 -11.05 8.42 -25.79
CA GLN A 325 -12.16 9.39 -25.76
C GLN A 325 -13.40 8.87 -25.00
N SER A 326 -13.26 7.81 -24.21
CA SER A 326 -14.33 7.25 -23.40
C SER A 326 -14.88 8.29 -22.40
N GLY A 327 -16.19 8.34 -22.24
CA GLY A 327 -16.80 9.23 -21.27
C GLY A 327 -16.40 8.91 -19.84
N PHE A 328 -16.28 9.92 -18.97
CA PHE A 328 -15.83 9.79 -17.59
C PHE A 328 -16.58 8.72 -16.78
N SER A 329 -17.89 8.56 -17.01
CA SER A 329 -18.69 7.52 -16.36
C SER A 329 -18.20 6.10 -16.69
N LEU A 330 -17.78 5.85 -17.95
CA LEU A 330 -17.24 4.54 -18.34
C LEU A 330 -15.87 4.29 -17.68
N ILE A 331 -15.05 5.32 -17.56
CA ILE A 331 -13.78 5.25 -16.85
C ILE A 331 -14.01 4.90 -15.38
N CYS A 332 -14.99 5.53 -14.71
CA CYS A 332 -15.35 5.18 -13.34
C CYS A 332 -15.81 3.72 -13.20
N VAL A 333 -16.62 3.22 -14.14
CA VAL A 333 -17.04 1.80 -14.15
C VAL A 333 -15.83 0.87 -14.32
N ALA A 334 -14.91 1.19 -15.21
CA ALA A 334 -13.70 0.42 -15.45
C ALA A 334 -12.82 0.35 -14.20
N VAL A 335 -12.57 1.50 -13.56
CA VAL A 335 -11.83 1.58 -12.28
C VAL A 335 -12.54 0.79 -11.19
N GLY A 336 -13.86 0.95 -11.06
CA GLY A 336 -14.65 0.21 -10.07
C GLY A 336 -14.57 -1.31 -10.27
N PHE A 337 -14.65 -1.77 -11.51
CA PHE A 337 -14.54 -3.19 -11.85
C PHE A 337 -13.15 -3.75 -11.52
N GLU A 338 -12.08 -3.05 -11.89
CA GLU A 338 -10.70 -3.45 -11.59
C GLU A 338 -10.44 -3.46 -10.08
N GLN A 339 -10.81 -2.40 -9.36
CA GLN A 339 -10.59 -2.31 -7.92
C GLN A 339 -11.44 -3.32 -7.11
N PHE A 340 -12.64 -3.66 -7.58
CA PHE A 340 -13.42 -4.76 -7.01
C PHE A 340 -12.67 -6.09 -7.18
N GLY A 341 -12.21 -6.39 -8.40
CA GLY A 341 -11.44 -7.59 -8.70
C GLY A 341 -10.16 -7.68 -7.87
N TYR A 342 -9.47 -6.56 -7.71
CA TYR A 342 -8.30 -6.44 -6.85
C TYR A 342 -8.62 -6.76 -5.39
N GLY A 343 -9.65 -6.14 -4.81
CA GLY A 343 -10.05 -6.40 -3.43
C GLY A 343 -10.44 -7.86 -3.18
N PHE A 344 -11.21 -8.45 -4.10
CA PHE A 344 -11.63 -9.83 -4.04
C PHE A 344 -10.44 -10.80 -4.16
N GLY A 345 -9.57 -10.57 -5.13
CA GLY A 345 -8.42 -11.43 -5.41
C GLY A 345 -7.31 -11.36 -4.34
N LEU A 346 -7.05 -10.15 -3.81
CA LEU A 346 -6.04 -9.95 -2.76
C LEU A 346 -6.35 -10.77 -1.50
N THR A 347 -7.63 -11.03 -1.22
CA THR A 347 -8.05 -11.81 -0.06
C THR A 347 -7.46 -13.23 -0.10
N ALA A 348 -7.30 -13.83 -1.29
CA ALA A 348 -6.67 -15.15 -1.42
C ALA A 348 -5.20 -15.15 -0.98
N LEU A 349 -4.45 -14.13 -1.39
CA LEU A 349 -3.04 -13.97 -0.99
C LEU A 349 -2.92 -13.77 0.52
N MET A 350 -3.74 -12.89 1.11
CA MET A 350 -3.72 -12.62 2.55
C MET A 350 -4.03 -13.88 3.36
N MET A 351 -5.06 -14.63 2.98
CA MET A 351 -5.42 -15.88 3.65
C MET A 351 -4.35 -16.95 3.46
N TYR A 352 -3.74 -17.05 2.27
CA TYR A 352 -2.61 -17.94 2.04
C TYR A 352 -1.44 -17.64 2.98
N MET A 353 -1.06 -16.36 3.10
CA MET A 353 0.05 -15.94 3.97
C MET A 353 -0.24 -16.25 5.45
N ILE A 354 -1.47 -15.98 5.91
CA ILE A 354 -1.90 -16.32 7.28
C ILE A 354 -1.77 -17.83 7.54
N TYR A 355 -2.28 -18.65 6.64
CA TYR A 355 -2.24 -20.10 6.80
C TYR A 355 -0.82 -20.66 6.69
N PHE A 356 -0.01 -20.13 5.77
CA PHE A 356 1.39 -20.55 5.62
C PHE A 356 2.25 -20.17 6.83
N ALA A 357 1.96 -19.04 7.46
CA ALA A 357 2.69 -18.57 8.64
C ALA A 357 2.47 -19.43 9.89
N ARG A 358 1.36 -20.16 10.02
CA ARG A 358 0.99 -20.94 11.21
C ARG A 358 2.11 -21.84 11.74
N GLY A 359 2.14 -22.01 13.08
CA GLY A 359 3.14 -22.81 13.80
C GLY A 359 3.95 -21.99 14.79
N GLU A 360 5.13 -22.48 15.17
CA GLU A 360 6.05 -21.73 16.02
C GLU A 360 6.43 -20.40 15.35
N SER A 361 6.43 -19.30 16.09
CA SER A 361 6.74 -17.95 15.59
C SER A 361 5.80 -17.43 14.48
N GLU A 362 4.51 -17.75 14.54
CA GLU A 362 3.50 -17.42 13.52
C GLU A 362 3.52 -15.94 13.12
N THR A 363 3.56 -15.02 14.09
CA THR A 363 3.57 -13.55 13.84
C THR A 363 4.79 -13.13 13.03
N SER A 364 5.97 -13.64 13.38
CA SER A 364 7.21 -13.30 12.67
C SER A 364 7.25 -13.93 11.28
N HIS A 365 6.77 -15.16 11.12
CA HIS A 365 6.67 -15.81 9.82
C HIS A 365 5.66 -15.08 8.92
N TYR A 366 4.55 -14.57 9.47
CA TYR A 366 3.61 -13.74 8.73
C TYR A 366 4.23 -12.42 8.28
N ALA A 367 5.05 -11.79 9.13
CA ALA A 367 5.80 -10.59 8.75
C ALA A 367 6.77 -10.84 7.58
N PHE A 368 7.45 -12.00 7.54
CA PHE A 368 8.26 -12.38 6.38
C PHE A 368 7.42 -12.61 5.12
N CYS A 369 6.26 -13.26 5.23
CA CYS A 369 5.34 -13.40 4.10
C CYS A 369 4.93 -12.04 3.53
N ILE A 370 4.58 -11.07 4.39
CA ILE A 370 4.28 -9.70 3.96
C ILE A 370 5.48 -9.06 3.26
N ALA A 371 6.70 -9.22 3.80
CA ALA A 371 7.91 -8.66 3.21
C ALA A 371 8.15 -9.18 1.78
N PHE A 372 8.03 -10.49 1.56
CA PHE A 372 8.14 -11.07 0.21
C PHE A 372 7.01 -10.65 -0.72
N SER A 373 5.77 -10.56 -0.22
CA SER A 373 4.65 -10.05 -1.00
C SER A 373 4.87 -8.59 -1.41
N MET A 374 5.43 -7.75 -0.53
CA MET A 374 5.79 -6.37 -0.84
C MET A 374 6.91 -6.28 -1.88
N ALA A 375 7.92 -7.17 -1.82
CA ALA A 375 8.94 -7.27 -2.87
C ALA A 375 8.31 -7.60 -4.24
N GLY A 376 7.31 -8.50 -4.26
CA GLY A 376 6.55 -8.85 -5.47
C GLY A 376 5.74 -7.71 -6.07
N ILE A 377 5.48 -6.63 -5.32
CA ILE A 377 4.86 -5.40 -5.83
C ILE A 377 5.94 -4.38 -6.22
N MET A 378 6.90 -4.18 -5.34
CA MET A 378 7.92 -3.14 -5.48
C MET A 378 8.76 -3.35 -6.74
N ILE A 379 9.29 -4.56 -6.95
CA ILE A 379 10.21 -4.84 -8.06
C ILE A 379 9.53 -4.66 -9.44
N PRO A 380 8.36 -5.29 -9.74
CA PRO A 380 7.67 -5.06 -11.01
C PRO A 380 7.18 -3.62 -11.18
N GLY A 381 6.72 -2.99 -10.10
CA GLY A 381 6.29 -1.59 -10.12
C GLY A 381 7.42 -0.61 -10.48
N MET A 382 8.65 -0.87 -9.98
CA MET A 382 9.84 -0.10 -10.37
C MET A 382 10.22 -0.30 -11.83
N ALA A 383 10.10 -1.51 -12.34
CA ALA A 383 10.44 -1.85 -13.73
C ALA A 383 9.41 -1.34 -14.74
N ALA A 384 8.20 -0.99 -14.31
CA ALA A 384 7.07 -0.68 -15.17
C ALA A 384 7.38 0.45 -16.18
N GLY A 385 7.97 1.55 -15.72
CA GLY A 385 8.31 2.68 -16.58
C GLY A 385 9.43 2.38 -17.59
N TRP A 386 10.45 1.62 -17.15
CA TRP A 386 11.51 1.19 -18.06
C TRP A 386 10.97 0.24 -19.14
N ILE A 387 10.08 -0.68 -18.78
CA ILE A 387 9.41 -1.57 -19.73
C ILE A 387 8.54 -0.76 -20.70
N PHE A 388 7.83 0.26 -20.19
CA PHE A 388 7.03 1.15 -21.01
C PHE A 388 7.87 1.87 -22.07
N GLU A 389 9.03 2.44 -21.71
CA GLU A 389 9.95 3.05 -22.67
C GLU A 389 10.49 2.04 -23.70
N LYS A 390 10.86 0.84 -23.25
CA LYS A 390 11.34 -0.19 -24.19
C LYS A 390 10.27 -0.60 -25.20
N ILE A 391 9.01 -0.68 -24.79
CA ILE A 391 7.89 -0.95 -25.69
C ILE A 391 7.73 0.19 -26.70
N ALA A 392 7.91 1.45 -26.28
CA ALA A 392 7.90 2.61 -27.15
C ALA A 392 9.04 2.56 -28.19
N ASP A 393 10.28 2.24 -27.72
CA ASP A 393 11.46 2.13 -28.60
C ASP A 393 11.33 1.04 -29.67
N PHE A 394 10.65 -0.07 -29.34
CA PHE A 394 10.47 -1.19 -30.30
C PHE A 394 9.45 -0.89 -31.39
N GLY A 395 8.63 0.15 -31.27
CA GLY A 395 7.69 0.57 -32.32
C GLY A 395 6.84 -0.58 -32.85
N ILE A 396 6.06 -1.25 -31.98
CA ILE A 396 5.28 -2.43 -32.34
C ILE A 396 4.22 -2.03 -33.39
N SER A 397 4.43 -2.45 -34.64
CA SER A 397 3.47 -2.21 -35.73
C SER A 397 2.16 -2.94 -35.45
N GLY A 398 1.04 -2.22 -35.58
CA GLY A 398 -0.30 -2.78 -35.38
C GLY A 398 -1.11 -2.15 -34.24
N PHE A 399 -0.50 -1.24 -33.51
CA PHE A 399 -1.19 -0.38 -32.54
C PHE A 399 -1.39 1.03 -33.09
N SER A 400 -2.28 1.82 -32.49
CA SER A 400 -2.56 3.19 -32.91
C SER A 400 -1.29 4.04 -32.92
N ASP A 401 -1.03 4.77 -34.02
CA ASP A 401 0.15 5.60 -34.15
C ASP A 401 0.30 6.57 -32.97
N GLY A 402 1.44 6.48 -32.26
CA GLY A 402 1.76 7.34 -31.14
C GLY A 402 1.22 6.86 -29.77
N ASN A 403 0.37 5.84 -29.70
CA ASN A 403 -0.15 5.34 -28.44
C ASN A 403 0.73 4.20 -27.86
N VAL A 404 1.54 4.52 -26.85
CA VAL A 404 2.41 3.54 -26.18
C VAL A 404 1.69 2.81 -25.05
N PHE A 405 0.62 3.38 -24.49
CA PHE A 405 -0.13 2.78 -23.39
C PHE A 405 -0.86 1.50 -23.82
N GLU A 406 -1.41 1.47 -25.03
CA GLU A 406 -2.10 0.29 -25.54
C GLU A 406 -1.20 -0.96 -25.57
N PRO A 407 -0.02 -0.98 -26.26
CA PRO A 407 0.86 -2.14 -26.26
C PRO A 407 1.41 -2.45 -24.86
N TYR A 408 1.60 -1.46 -24.00
CA TYR A 408 2.02 -1.69 -22.62
C TYR A 408 0.95 -2.46 -21.81
N PHE A 409 -0.32 -2.07 -21.87
CA PHE A 409 -1.37 -2.78 -21.15
C PHE A 409 -1.60 -4.19 -21.72
N TRP A 410 -1.46 -4.39 -23.04
CA TRP A 410 -1.46 -5.73 -23.62
C TRP A 410 -0.30 -6.59 -23.10
N PHE A 411 0.89 -6.01 -22.96
CA PHE A 411 2.01 -6.70 -22.32
C PHE A 411 1.68 -7.08 -20.87
N VAL A 412 1.07 -6.20 -20.08
CA VAL A 412 0.61 -6.51 -18.72
C VAL A 412 -0.44 -7.64 -18.73
N MET A 413 -1.34 -7.67 -19.71
CA MET A 413 -2.28 -8.78 -19.87
C MET A 413 -1.59 -10.13 -20.11
N VAL A 414 -0.50 -10.15 -20.88
CA VAL A 414 0.32 -11.38 -21.00
C VAL A 414 0.96 -11.73 -19.65
N CYS A 415 1.44 -10.74 -18.91
CA CYS A 415 1.97 -10.94 -17.56
C CYS A 415 0.93 -11.50 -16.59
N CYS A 416 -0.38 -11.35 -16.82
CA CYS A 416 -1.43 -11.96 -16.00
C CYS A 416 -1.33 -13.50 -15.92
N LEU A 417 -0.67 -14.13 -16.89
CA LEU A 417 -0.37 -15.56 -16.82
C LEU A 417 0.49 -15.93 -15.62
N THR A 418 1.34 -15.02 -15.16
CA THR A 418 2.20 -15.25 -13.96
C THR A 418 1.37 -15.49 -12.69
N THR A 419 0.22 -14.81 -12.55
CA THR A 419 -0.71 -15.02 -11.42
C THR A 419 -1.25 -16.46 -11.41
N PHE A 420 -1.61 -16.99 -12.57
CA PHE A 420 -2.10 -18.37 -12.71
C PHE A 420 -0.98 -19.39 -12.51
N VAL A 421 0.21 -19.12 -13.04
CA VAL A 421 1.42 -19.94 -12.81
C VAL A 421 1.76 -19.97 -11.32
N ALA A 422 1.68 -18.83 -10.62
CA ALA A 422 1.88 -18.75 -9.17
C ALA A 422 0.90 -19.63 -8.40
N CYS A 423 -0.39 -19.61 -8.78
CA CYS A 423 -1.42 -20.49 -8.19
C CYS A 423 -1.13 -21.98 -8.44
N TRP A 424 -0.65 -22.32 -9.64
CA TRP A 424 -0.28 -23.69 -9.97
C TRP A 424 0.90 -24.18 -9.14
N ILE A 425 1.98 -23.37 -9.03
CA ILE A 425 3.16 -23.67 -8.20
C ILE A 425 2.77 -23.81 -6.71
N ALA A 426 1.85 -22.98 -6.22
CA ALA A 426 1.39 -23.03 -4.83
C ALA A 426 0.44 -24.22 -4.54
N GLY A 427 -0.04 -24.91 -5.57
CA GLY A 427 -1.03 -26.00 -5.45
C GLY A 427 -0.70 -27.06 -4.40
N PRO A 428 0.54 -27.61 -4.31
CA PRO A 428 0.93 -28.55 -3.26
C PRO A 428 0.86 -27.95 -1.85
N SER A 429 1.33 -26.70 -1.68
CA SER A 429 1.27 -25.97 -0.41
C SER A 429 -0.18 -25.75 0.04
N ILE A 430 -1.05 -25.32 -0.87
CA ILE A 430 -2.49 -25.09 -0.60
C ILE A 430 -3.20 -26.38 -0.18
N LYS A 431 -2.87 -27.50 -0.82
CA LYS A 431 -3.43 -28.81 -0.45
C LYS A 431 -3.07 -29.20 0.98
N GLU A 432 -1.82 -28.95 1.37
CA GLU A 432 -1.34 -29.26 2.72
C GLU A 432 -1.97 -28.35 3.78
N ILE A 433 -2.00 -27.04 3.52
CA ILE A 433 -2.67 -26.06 4.38
C ILE A 433 -4.14 -26.45 4.62
N THR A 434 -4.85 -26.87 3.57
CA THR A 434 -6.27 -27.25 3.68
C THR A 434 -6.46 -28.54 4.49
N LYS A 435 -5.51 -29.49 4.45
CA LYS A 435 -5.56 -30.70 5.28
C LYS A 435 -5.36 -30.42 6.78
N GLN A 436 -4.61 -29.38 7.12
CA GLN A 436 -4.42 -28.97 8.51
C GLN A 436 -5.61 -28.22 9.12
N GLN A 437 -6.59 -27.84 8.29
CA GLN A 437 -7.82 -27.16 8.71
C GLN A 437 -9.01 -28.09 8.93
N GLN A 438 -8.93 -29.33 8.42
CA GLN A 438 -9.89 -30.43 8.64
C GLN A 438 -9.49 -31.28 9.85
#